data_89f46d46a59d62da0d686491a48add46
#
_entry.id   89f46d46a59d62da0d686491a48add46
#
_cell.length_a   1.000
_cell.length_b   1.000
_cell.length_c   1.000
_cell.angle_alpha   90.00
_cell.angle_beta   90.00
_cell.angle_gamma   90.00
#
_symmetry.space_group_name_H-M   'P 1'
#
loop_
_entity.id
_entity.type
_entity.pdbx_description
1 polymer ?
#
loop_
_entity_poly.entity_id
_entity_poly.type
_entity_poly.pdbx_seq_one_letter_code
_entity_poly.pdbx_strand_id
1 'polypeptide(L)'
;MRPQMGGRPAMTEKQQHGSLPTQYVNFVFFKVDPAWRRLPTEEQEMGKKEFADVIRLYQQREGMMILSYSLVGIRADADFMLWRISKELDLFQEMMTKLLHTGLGKYVTLSYSYLSLTKRSVYVDKMDPQHQNPRVYIVPGKGKYLFVYPFIKTRDWYHLTFPTRQGMMDEHIQIGGKYPSVKLNTTYSFGIDDQEFVVAFETESPKDFLELVQELRESEASKYTLRDTPMFTCIHHPEAMDMLNTL
;
A
#
# COMPACT_ATOMS: atom_id res chain seq x y z
N MET A 1 -39.91 25.00 45.66
CA MET A 1 -39.92 23.86 44.75
C MET A 1 -38.83 24.03 43.72
N ARG A 2 -37.73 23.27 43.78
CA ARG A 2 -36.65 23.29 42.77
C ARG A 2 -36.91 22.14 41.78
N PRO A 3 -36.79 22.35 40.47
CA PRO A 3 -36.92 21.23 39.53
C PRO A 3 -35.66 20.35 39.56
N GLN A 4 -35.89 19.05 39.62
CA GLN A 4 -34.84 18.03 39.51
C GLN A 4 -34.24 18.04 38.12
N MET A 5 -32.92 18.14 38.03
CA MET A 5 -32.16 17.93 36.81
C MET A 5 -32.17 16.43 36.43
N GLY A 6 -32.72 16.13 35.26
CA GLY A 6 -32.68 14.79 34.67
C GLY A 6 -31.25 14.35 34.40
N GLY A 7 -30.90 13.17 34.92
CA GLY A 7 -29.62 12.53 34.67
C GLY A 7 -29.42 12.21 33.17
N ARG A 8 -28.23 12.51 32.67
CA ARG A 8 -27.81 12.05 31.35
C ARG A 8 -27.79 10.52 31.31
N PRO A 9 -28.31 9.87 30.25
CA PRO A 9 -28.18 8.43 30.13
C PRO A 9 -26.69 8.07 30.05
N ALA A 10 -26.31 7.04 30.83
CA ALA A 10 -24.98 6.45 30.80
C ALA A 10 -24.67 5.98 29.39
N MET A 11 -23.47 6.33 28.89
CA MET A 11 -22.96 5.80 27.62
C MET A 11 -22.83 4.29 27.77
N THR A 12 -23.63 3.58 26.98
CA THR A 12 -23.55 2.13 26.84
C THR A 12 -22.13 1.73 26.43
N GLU A 13 -21.59 0.77 27.16
CA GLU A 13 -20.30 0.13 26.89
C GLU A 13 -20.20 -0.25 25.43
N LYS A 14 -19.26 0.38 24.72
CA LYS A 14 -18.82 -0.08 23.40
C LYS A 14 -18.30 -1.50 23.60
N GLN A 15 -19.02 -2.47 23.06
CA GLN A 15 -18.56 -3.85 22.95
C GLN A 15 -17.13 -3.83 22.45
N GLN A 16 -16.19 -4.27 23.28
CA GLN A 16 -14.82 -4.58 22.89
C GLN A 16 -14.86 -5.81 21.97
N HIS A 17 -15.19 -5.60 20.70
CA HIS A 17 -14.77 -6.55 19.69
C HIS A 17 -13.25 -6.47 19.67
N GLY A 18 -12.57 -7.55 20.04
CA GLY A 18 -11.12 -7.66 20.01
C GLY A 18 -10.63 -7.15 18.65
N SER A 19 -10.08 -5.94 18.64
CA SER A 19 -9.58 -5.32 17.41
C SER A 19 -8.40 -6.14 16.94
N LEU A 20 -8.53 -6.73 15.77
CA LEU A 20 -7.37 -7.32 15.09
C LEU A 20 -6.27 -6.26 15.02
N PRO A 21 -5.01 -6.59 15.34
CA PRO A 21 -3.95 -5.61 15.39
C PRO A 21 -3.78 -4.96 14.01
N THR A 22 -3.74 -3.63 14.00
CA THR A 22 -3.49 -2.82 12.80
C THR A 22 -2.10 -3.10 12.24
N GLN A 23 -1.97 -3.18 10.91
CA GLN A 23 -0.68 -3.20 10.23
C GLN A 23 -0.36 -1.81 9.69
N TYR A 24 0.87 -1.34 9.94
CA TYR A 24 1.47 -0.25 9.17
C TYR A 24 1.94 -0.80 7.83
N VAL A 25 1.71 -0.04 6.79
CA VAL A 25 2.09 -0.40 5.41
C VAL A 25 2.82 0.78 4.79
N ASN A 26 3.97 0.50 4.22
CA ASN A 26 4.76 1.52 3.56
C ASN A 26 5.27 1.02 2.20
N PHE A 27 5.06 1.84 1.17
CA PHE A 27 5.61 1.67 -0.16
C PHE A 27 6.71 2.71 -0.34
N VAL A 28 7.96 2.31 -0.27
CA VAL A 28 9.11 3.20 -0.42
C VAL A 28 9.83 2.95 -1.73
N PHE A 29 9.98 4.02 -2.52
CA PHE A 29 10.60 3.99 -3.84
C PHE A 29 11.97 4.64 -3.79
N PHE A 30 12.90 4.05 -4.48
CA PHE A 30 14.29 4.48 -4.53
C PHE A 30 14.70 4.83 -5.95
N LYS A 31 15.44 5.92 -6.06
CA LYS A 31 16.17 6.32 -7.28
C LYS A 31 17.66 6.16 -7.04
N VAL A 32 18.33 5.45 -7.93
CA VAL A 32 19.78 5.24 -7.87
C VAL A 32 20.51 6.36 -8.59
N ASP A 33 21.51 6.95 -7.94
CA ASP A 33 22.37 7.94 -8.55
C ASP A 33 23.17 7.31 -9.72
N PRO A 34 23.25 7.96 -10.88
CA PRO A 34 24.06 7.48 -12.00
C PRO A 34 25.54 7.25 -11.66
N ALA A 35 26.08 7.88 -10.60
CA ALA A 35 27.41 7.61 -10.11
C ALA A 35 27.63 6.15 -9.69
N TRP A 36 26.58 5.48 -9.22
CA TRP A 36 26.61 4.05 -8.87
C TRP A 36 27.15 3.18 -10.01
N ARG A 37 26.68 3.40 -11.24
CA ARG A 37 27.08 2.62 -12.42
C ARG A 37 28.52 2.88 -12.87
N ARG A 38 29.20 3.86 -12.29
CA ARG A 38 30.62 4.19 -12.57
C ARG A 38 31.58 3.58 -11.55
N LEU A 39 31.05 2.95 -10.50
CA LEU A 39 31.88 2.24 -9.53
C LEU A 39 32.48 0.97 -10.13
N PRO A 40 33.61 0.49 -9.60
CA PRO A 40 34.13 -0.85 -9.90
C PRO A 40 33.05 -1.91 -9.61
N THR A 41 33.01 -2.97 -10.43
CA THR A 41 32.04 -4.05 -10.28
C THR A 41 32.06 -4.68 -8.89
N GLU A 42 33.23 -4.85 -8.29
CA GLU A 42 33.39 -5.41 -6.95
C GLU A 42 32.72 -4.54 -5.87
N GLU A 43 32.80 -3.20 -5.99
CA GLU A 43 32.13 -2.29 -5.07
C GLU A 43 30.59 -2.32 -5.26
N GLN A 44 30.13 -2.43 -6.52
CA GLN A 44 28.69 -2.58 -6.80
C GLN A 44 28.16 -3.87 -6.20
N GLU A 45 28.81 -5.00 -6.42
CA GLU A 45 28.38 -6.30 -5.88
C GLU A 45 28.40 -6.33 -4.35
N MET A 46 29.42 -5.75 -3.72
CA MET A 46 29.46 -5.63 -2.27
C MET A 46 28.33 -4.76 -1.73
N GLY A 47 28.11 -3.59 -2.32
CA GLY A 47 27.05 -2.68 -1.89
C GLY A 47 25.64 -3.25 -2.06
N LYS A 48 25.38 -3.99 -3.16
CA LYS A 48 24.12 -4.74 -3.36
C LYS A 48 23.94 -5.80 -2.28
N LYS A 49 24.99 -6.56 -2.01
CA LYS A 49 24.97 -7.63 -0.98
C LYS A 49 24.64 -7.05 0.40
N GLU A 50 25.32 -5.98 0.80
CA GLU A 50 25.06 -5.32 2.09
C GLU A 50 23.60 -4.86 2.19
N PHE A 51 23.06 -4.26 1.13
CA PHE A 51 21.68 -3.79 1.08
C PHE A 51 20.68 -4.97 1.17
N ALA A 52 20.93 -6.04 0.41
CA ALA A 52 20.12 -7.27 0.44
C ALA A 52 20.17 -7.95 1.82
N ASP A 53 21.33 -7.97 2.48
CA ASP A 53 21.49 -8.56 3.80
C ASP A 53 20.68 -7.80 4.86
N VAL A 54 20.59 -6.48 4.77
CA VAL A 54 19.68 -5.69 5.63
C VAL A 54 18.23 -6.06 5.37
N ILE A 55 17.79 -6.17 4.11
CA ILE A 55 16.41 -6.58 3.78
C ILE A 55 16.13 -7.96 4.39
N ARG A 56 17.02 -8.93 4.19
CA ARG A 56 16.89 -10.30 4.72
C ARG A 56 16.82 -10.33 6.24
N LEU A 57 17.63 -9.52 6.92
CA LEU A 57 17.63 -9.40 8.38
C LEU A 57 16.24 -8.99 8.90
N TYR A 58 15.58 -8.04 8.23
CA TYR A 58 14.25 -7.57 8.65
C TYR A 58 13.13 -8.50 8.19
N GLN A 59 13.28 -9.23 7.09
CA GLN A 59 12.32 -10.29 6.68
C GLN A 59 12.23 -11.43 7.70
N GLN A 60 13.29 -11.67 8.48
CA GLN A 60 13.31 -12.68 9.53
C GLN A 60 12.68 -12.20 10.85
N ARG A 61 12.37 -10.91 10.99
CA ARG A 61 11.72 -10.39 12.18
C ARG A 61 10.23 -10.77 12.20
N GLU A 62 9.78 -11.24 13.35
CA GLU A 62 8.37 -11.56 13.57
C GLU A 62 7.48 -10.33 13.28
N GLY A 63 6.40 -10.55 12.55
CA GLY A 63 5.41 -9.51 12.24
C GLY A 63 5.85 -8.53 11.16
N MET A 64 7.01 -8.71 10.52
CA MET A 64 7.45 -7.89 9.39
C MET A 64 7.44 -8.67 8.08
N MET A 65 6.84 -8.09 7.05
CA MET A 65 6.87 -8.60 5.68
C MET A 65 7.48 -7.54 4.76
N ILE A 66 8.36 -7.97 3.87
CA ILE A 66 9.01 -7.10 2.88
C ILE A 66 9.01 -7.80 1.54
N LEU A 67 8.46 -7.13 0.53
CA LEU A 67 8.49 -7.57 -0.86
C LEU A 67 9.31 -6.59 -1.68
N SER A 68 10.04 -7.11 -2.65
CA SER A 68 10.99 -6.36 -3.47
C SER A 68 10.52 -6.30 -4.92
N TYR A 69 10.56 -5.10 -5.50
CA TYR A 69 10.07 -4.84 -6.86
C TYR A 69 11.06 -3.98 -7.64
N SER A 70 11.32 -4.33 -8.90
CA SER A 70 12.09 -3.51 -9.84
C SER A 70 11.15 -2.63 -10.68
N LEU A 71 11.61 -1.40 -10.95
CA LEU A 71 10.98 -0.45 -11.88
C LEU A 71 11.98 -0.02 -12.97
N VAL A 72 13.16 -0.62 -13.01
CA VAL A 72 14.21 -0.31 -14.00
C VAL A 72 13.68 -0.48 -15.41
N GLY A 73 13.87 0.55 -16.25
CA GLY A 73 13.38 0.58 -17.63
C GLY A 73 11.88 0.84 -17.79
N ILE A 74 11.12 0.92 -16.69
CA ILE A 74 9.67 1.16 -16.69
C ILE A 74 9.36 2.59 -16.23
N ARG A 75 10.07 3.05 -15.20
CA ARG A 75 9.86 4.35 -14.58
C ARG A 75 11.11 5.22 -14.64
N ALA A 76 10.96 6.52 -14.91
CA ALA A 76 12.11 7.43 -14.98
C ALA A 76 12.58 7.92 -13.61
N ASP A 77 11.66 8.07 -12.67
CA ASP A 77 11.86 8.70 -11.37
C ASP A 77 12.01 7.70 -10.19
N ALA A 78 11.96 6.40 -10.47
CA ALA A 78 12.21 5.34 -9.50
C ALA A 78 12.81 4.11 -10.18
N ASP A 79 13.78 3.44 -9.52
CA ASP A 79 14.43 2.25 -10.05
C ASP A 79 13.96 0.98 -9.33
N PHE A 80 13.69 1.04 -8.02
CA PHE A 80 13.13 -0.08 -7.27
C PHE A 80 12.26 0.38 -6.10
N MET A 81 11.48 -0.53 -5.56
CA MET A 81 10.55 -0.28 -4.47
C MET A 81 10.55 -1.44 -3.47
N LEU A 82 10.41 -1.12 -2.20
CA LEU A 82 10.11 -2.08 -1.13
C LEU A 82 8.69 -1.85 -0.62
N TRP A 83 7.88 -2.90 -0.65
CA TRP A 83 6.59 -2.93 0.05
C TRP A 83 6.82 -3.53 1.43
N ARG A 84 6.70 -2.70 2.46
CA ARG A 84 6.95 -3.07 3.86
C ARG A 84 5.66 -3.09 4.65
N ILE A 85 5.44 -4.13 5.42
CA ILE A 85 4.26 -4.31 6.27
C ILE A 85 4.74 -4.72 7.65
N SER A 86 4.28 -4.05 8.71
CA SER A 86 4.65 -4.33 10.10
C SER A 86 3.54 -3.95 11.07
N LYS A 87 3.56 -4.53 12.27
CA LYS A 87 2.76 -4.06 13.41
C LYS A 87 3.41 -2.90 14.16
N GLU A 88 4.69 -2.63 13.90
CA GLU A 88 5.50 -1.62 14.57
C GLU A 88 6.06 -0.64 13.53
N LEU A 89 5.73 0.65 13.68
CA LEU A 89 6.16 1.70 12.75
C LEU A 89 7.68 1.92 12.82
N ASP A 90 8.25 1.83 14.02
CA ASP A 90 9.67 2.12 14.28
C ASP A 90 10.61 1.21 13.49
N LEU A 91 10.17 -0.03 13.18
CA LEU A 91 10.95 -0.96 12.36
C LEU A 91 11.23 -0.42 10.96
N PHE A 92 10.35 0.40 10.40
CA PHE A 92 10.60 1.04 9.10
C PHE A 92 11.73 2.05 9.17
N GLN A 93 11.80 2.82 10.25
CA GLN A 93 12.87 3.79 10.50
C GLN A 93 14.20 3.09 10.78
N GLU A 94 14.21 2.10 11.67
CA GLU A 94 15.42 1.31 11.97
C GLU A 94 16.01 0.66 10.71
N MET A 95 15.15 0.02 9.91
CA MET A 95 15.56 -0.61 8.66
C MET A 95 16.13 0.42 7.70
N MET A 96 15.45 1.55 7.50
CA MET A 96 15.90 2.59 6.58
C MET A 96 17.26 3.15 7.00
N THR A 97 17.46 3.41 8.29
CA THR A 97 18.76 3.86 8.82
C THR A 97 19.88 2.89 8.43
N LYS A 98 19.64 1.58 8.57
CA LYS A 98 20.68 0.58 8.18
C LYS A 98 20.87 0.53 6.67
N LEU A 99 19.80 0.58 5.86
CA LEU A 99 19.89 0.57 4.41
C LEU A 99 20.75 1.75 3.89
N LEU A 100 20.52 2.95 4.42
CA LEU A 100 21.27 4.16 3.99
C LEU A 100 22.75 4.11 4.38
N HIS A 101 23.17 3.28 5.32
CA HIS A 101 24.59 3.10 5.71
C HIS A 101 25.31 2.03 4.87
N THR A 102 24.64 1.28 4.01
CA THR A 102 25.26 0.30 3.10
C THR A 102 26.00 0.99 1.93
N GLY A 103 26.83 0.26 1.24
CA GLY A 103 27.52 0.75 0.04
C GLY A 103 26.54 1.28 -1.01
N LEU A 104 25.49 0.52 -1.37
CA LEU A 104 24.43 0.99 -2.28
C LEU A 104 23.60 2.13 -1.66
N GLY A 105 23.36 2.09 -0.36
CA GLY A 105 22.57 3.10 0.36
C GLY A 105 23.09 4.52 0.21
N LYS A 106 24.39 4.70 0.00
CA LYS A 106 25.03 6.00 -0.26
C LYS A 106 24.68 6.60 -1.62
N TYR A 107 24.18 5.77 -2.54
CA TYR A 107 23.84 6.13 -3.93
C TYR A 107 22.35 6.07 -4.21
N VAL A 108 21.51 5.96 -3.21
CA VAL A 108 20.05 6.00 -3.39
C VAL A 108 19.43 7.21 -2.73
N THR A 109 18.39 7.72 -3.37
CA THR A 109 17.48 8.72 -2.79
C THR A 109 16.08 8.13 -2.73
N LEU A 110 15.30 8.52 -1.71
CA LEU A 110 13.88 8.18 -1.65
C LEU A 110 13.13 9.11 -2.59
N SER A 111 12.64 8.57 -3.71
CA SER A 111 11.85 9.36 -4.66
C SER A 111 10.40 9.49 -4.22
N TYR A 112 9.84 8.44 -3.60
CA TYR A 112 8.50 8.45 -3.01
C TYR A 112 8.44 7.55 -1.78
N SER A 113 7.56 7.90 -0.85
CA SER A 113 7.25 7.06 0.32
C SER A 113 5.79 7.26 0.68
N TYR A 114 4.99 6.21 0.65
CA TYR A 114 3.58 6.24 1.02
C TYR A 114 3.37 5.42 2.28
N LEU A 115 3.00 6.10 3.36
CA LEU A 115 2.68 5.48 4.65
C LEU A 115 1.17 5.36 4.81
N SER A 116 0.71 4.20 5.28
CA SER A 116 -0.70 3.90 5.47
C SER A 116 -0.91 2.84 6.54
N LEU A 117 -2.16 2.59 6.87
CA LEU A 117 -2.60 1.60 7.85
C LEU A 117 -3.68 0.70 7.27
N THR A 118 -3.72 -0.55 7.71
CA THR A 118 -4.88 -1.40 7.46
C THR A 118 -6.05 -0.96 8.32
N LYS A 119 -7.25 -0.99 7.74
CA LYS A 119 -8.50 -0.65 8.41
C LYS A 119 -9.65 -1.40 7.76
N ARG A 120 -10.62 -1.83 8.54
CA ARG A 120 -11.85 -2.43 8.00
C ARG A 120 -12.58 -1.41 7.12
N SER A 121 -12.97 -1.82 5.89
CA SER A 121 -13.82 -1.01 5.04
C SER A 121 -15.15 -0.71 5.73
N VAL A 122 -15.66 0.51 5.53
CA VAL A 122 -17.00 0.89 6.01
C VAL A 122 -18.09 0.45 5.04
N TYR A 123 -17.75 0.10 3.81
CA TYR A 123 -18.68 -0.36 2.79
C TYR A 123 -18.86 -1.87 2.88
N VAL A 124 -20.11 -2.32 2.90
CA VAL A 124 -20.47 -3.74 2.94
C VAL A 124 -20.34 -4.31 1.54
N ASP A 125 -19.58 -5.39 1.41
CA ASP A 125 -19.55 -6.21 0.20
C ASP A 125 -20.78 -7.12 0.20
N LYS A 126 -21.77 -6.77 -0.61
CA LYS A 126 -23.01 -7.57 -0.73
C LYS A 126 -22.79 -8.88 -1.48
N MET A 127 -21.66 -9.00 -2.21
CA MET A 127 -21.29 -10.21 -2.95
C MET A 127 -20.60 -11.24 -2.06
N ASP A 128 -20.08 -10.82 -0.89
CA ASP A 128 -19.51 -11.68 0.14
C ASP A 128 -20.15 -11.41 1.51
N PRO A 129 -21.43 -11.84 1.71
CA PRO A 129 -22.17 -11.56 2.95
C PRO A 129 -21.55 -12.21 4.19
N GLN A 130 -20.71 -13.22 4.01
CA GLN A 130 -20.13 -13.96 5.13
C GLN A 130 -18.80 -13.40 5.61
N HIS A 131 -18.19 -12.45 4.90
CA HIS A 131 -16.95 -11.76 5.25
C HIS A 131 -16.02 -12.56 6.18
N GLN A 132 -15.77 -13.83 5.83
CA GLN A 132 -14.95 -14.74 6.66
C GLN A 132 -13.49 -14.29 6.73
N ASN A 133 -13.06 -13.45 5.79
CA ASN A 133 -11.79 -12.73 5.86
C ASN A 133 -12.08 -11.24 5.92
N PRO A 134 -12.16 -10.64 7.13
CA PRO A 134 -12.12 -9.19 7.21
C PRO A 134 -10.85 -8.73 6.51
N ARG A 135 -10.97 -7.89 5.45
CA ARG A 135 -9.83 -7.24 4.76
C ARG A 135 -9.11 -6.25 5.68
N VAL A 136 -8.95 -6.63 6.94
CA VAL A 136 -8.27 -5.89 8.01
C VAL A 136 -6.78 -6.11 7.94
N TYR A 137 -6.36 -7.20 7.27
CA TYR A 137 -4.96 -7.53 7.06
C TYR A 137 -4.63 -7.57 5.59
N ILE A 138 -3.44 -7.07 5.27
CA ILE A 138 -2.82 -7.33 3.99
C ILE A 138 -2.00 -8.60 4.11
N VAL A 139 -2.30 -9.55 3.22
CA VAL A 139 -1.49 -10.73 2.95
C VAL A 139 -1.14 -10.65 1.47
N PRO A 140 0.09 -10.25 1.12
CA PRO A 140 0.50 -10.13 -0.28
C PRO A 140 0.30 -11.44 -1.04
N GLY A 141 -0.26 -11.34 -2.26
CA GLY A 141 -0.47 -12.49 -3.15
C GLY A 141 0.78 -12.93 -3.90
N LYS A 142 1.81 -12.06 -3.92
CA LYS A 142 3.07 -12.26 -4.65
C LYS A 142 2.88 -12.38 -6.17
N GLY A 143 1.86 -11.72 -6.73
CA GLY A 143 1.67 -11.60 -8.17
C GLY A 143 2.90 -10.99 -8.84
N LYS A 144 3.18 -11.38 -10.08
CA LYS A 144 4.35 -10.91 -10.84
C LYS A 144 4.38 -9.40 -11.01
N TYR A 145 3.20 -8.78 -11.17
CA TYR A 145 3.08 -7.33 -11.35
C TYR A 145 2.32 -6.72 -10.18
N LEU A 146 2.80 -5.57 -9.73
CA LEU A 146 2.11 -4.73 -8.76
C LEU A 146 1.88 -3.35 -9.38
N PHE A 147 0.64 -2.88 -9.34
CA PHE A 147 0.27 -1.51 -9.68
C PHE A 147 -0.09 -0.78 -8.39
N VAL A 148 0.69 0.24 -8.03
CA VAL A 148 0.49 0.97 -6.77
C VAL A 148 0.43 2.47 -7.01
N TYR A 149 -0.49 3.15 -6.33
CA TYR A 149 -0.64 4.61 -6.41
C TYR A 149 -1.37 5.18 -5.19
N PRO A 150 -1.07 6.45 -4.83
CA PRO A 150 -1.85 7.20 -3.85
C PRO A 150 -3.22 7.53 -4.43
N PHE A 151 -4.23 7.60 -3.56
CA PHE A 151 -5.58 7.88 -4.01
C PHE A 151 -6.27 8.87 -3.05
N ILE A 152 -6.92 9.89 -3.62
CA ILE A 152 -7.64 10.94 -2.88
C ILE A 152 -9.01 11.15 -3.51
N LYS A 153 -10.05 11.20 -2.69
CA LYS A 153 -11.39 11.60 -3.06
C LYS A 153 -11.58 13.12 -2.96
N THR A 154 -12.55 13.67 -3.70
CA THR A 154 -12.98 15.04 -3.49
C THR A 154 -13.65 15.21 -2.13
N ARG A 155 -13.70 16.43 -1.59
CA ARG A 155 -14.43 16.71 -0.33
C ARG A 155 -15.92 16.44 -0.47
N ASP A 156 -16.50 16.64 -1.65
CA ASP A 156 -17.91 16.38 -1.94
C ASP A 156 -18.28 14.91 -1.71
N TRP A 157 -17.34 13.96 -1.96
CA TRP A 157 -17.55 12.56 -1.63
C TRP A 157 -17.96 12.35 -0.17
N TYR A 158 -17.30 13.04 0.75
CA TYR A 158 -17.53 12.88 2.19
C TYR A 158 -18.78 13.60 2.67
N HIS A 159 -19.29 14.57 1.91
CA HIS A 159 -20.54 15.28 2.18
C HIS A 159 -21.77 14.49 1.69
N LEU A 160 -21.60 13.50 0.83
CA LEU A 160 -22.69 12.60 0.44
C LEU A 160 -23.18 11.78 1.63
N THR A 161 -24.47 11.43 1.63
CA THR A 161 -25.03 10.52 2.63
C THR A 161 -24.37 9.15 2.51
N PHE A 162 -24.33 8.39 3.62
CA PHE A 162 -23.75 7.05 3.58
C PHE A 162 -24.47 6.11 2.59
N PRO A 163 -25.83 6.08 2.51
CA PRO A 163 -26.52 5.25 1.52
C PRO A 163 -26.13 5.59 0.07
N THR A 164 -25.96 6.88 -0.25
CA THR A 164 -25.52 7.32 -1.59
C THR A 164 -24.13 6.77 -1.92
N ARG A 165 -23.18 6.93 -1.00
CA ARG A 165 -21.83 6.38 -1.17
C ARG A 165 -21.83 4.87 -1.26
N GLN A 166 -22.67 4.20 -0.45
CA GLN A 166 -22.77 2.74 -0.49
C GLN A 166 -23.25 2.25 -1.87
N GLY A 167 -24.29 2.89 -2.46
CA GLY A 167 -24.79 2.52 -3.79
C GLY A 167 -23.71 2.63 -4.89
N MET A 168 -22.93 3.73 -4.88
CA MET A 168 -21.80 3.91 -5.80
C MET A 168 -20.69 2.89 -5.57
N MET A 169 -20.45 2.51 -4.31
CA MET A 169 -19.44 1.49 -3.99
C MET A 169 -19.93 0.07 -4.31
N ASP A 170 -21.22 -0.19 -4.27
CA ASP A 170 -21.79 -1.47 -4.73
C ASP A 170 -21.51 -1.68 -6.23
N GLU A 171 -21.70 -0.64 -7.07
CA GLU A 171 -21.32 -0.66 -8.49
C GLU A 171 -19.80 -0.91 -8.65
N HIS A 172 -18.98 -0.14 -7.93
CA HIS A 172 -17.53 -0.26 -7.95
C HIS A 172 -17.05 -1.68 -7.58
N ILE A 173 -17.64 -2.28 -6.55
CA ILE A 173 -17.33 -3.64 -6.09
C ILE A 173 -17.75 -4.66 -7.14
N GLN A 174 -18.92 -4.49 -7.78
CA GLN A 174 -19.39 -5.37 -8.85
C GLN A 174 -18.43 -5.36 -10.05
N ILE A 175 -17.95 -4.17 -10.44
CA ILE A 175 -16.94 -4.05 -11.50
C ILE A 175 -15.66 -4.80 -11.11
N GLY A 176 -15.16 -4.57 -9.88
CA GLY A 176 -13.98 -5.27 -9.36
C GLY A 176 -14.13 -6.80 -9.38
N GLY A 177 -15.35 -7.31 -9.10
CA GLY A 177 -15.66 -8.74 -9.11
C GLY A 177 -15.57 -9.42 -10.47
N LYS A 178 -15.58 -8.67 -11.58
CA LYS A 178 -15.39 -9.20 -12.94
C LYS A 178 -13.93 -9.61 -13.21
N TYR A 179 -12.98 -9.12 -12.42
CA TYR A 179 -11.54 -9.30 -12.61
C TYR A 179 -10.89 -10.07 -11.45
N PRO A 180 -11.23 -11.35 -11.25
CA PRO A 180 -10.71 -12.15 -10.13
C PRO A 180 -9.19 -12.39 -10.20
N SER A 181 -8.59 -12.17 -11.37
CA SER A 181 -7.13 -12.22 -11.59
C SER A 181 -6.38 -11.03 -10.98
N VAL A 182 -7.12 -9.98 -10.56
CA VAL A 182 -6.54 -8.75 -9.98
C VAL A 182 -6.87 -8.68 -8.51
N LYS A 183 -5.86 -8.87 -7.66
CA LYS A 183 -6.00 -8.79 -6.21
C LYS A 183 -5.78 -7.37 -5.73
N LEU A 184 -6.80 -6.76 -5.12
CA LEU A 184 -6.73 -5.42 -4.55
C LEU A 184 -6.30 -5.46 -3.08
N ASN A 185 -5.34 -4.59 -2.73
CA ASN A 185 -4.95 -4.26 -1.37
C ASN A 185 -5.15 -2.74 -1.17
N THR A 186 -6.12 -2.35 -0.35
CA THR A 186 -6.39 -0.94 -0.03
C THR A 186 -5.99 -0.65 1.40
N THR A 187 -5.24 0.42 1.60
CA THR A 187 -4.83 0.94 2.91
C THR A 187 -5.20 2.39 3.07
N TYR A 188 -5.24 2.87 4.31
CA TYR A 188 -5.79 4.16 4.71
C TYR A 188 -4.70 5.06 5.27
N SER A 189 -4.65 6.32 4.82
CA SER A 189 -3.61 7.29 5.18
C SER A 189 -4.13 8.59 5.76
N PHE A 190 -5.42 8.72 6.02
CA PHE A 190 -6.05 9.96 6.50
C PHE A 190 -5.30 10.58 7.69
N GLY A 191 -4.66 11.74 7.46
CA GLY A 191 -3.92 12.47 8.48
C GLY A 191 -2.59 11.83 8.91
N ILE A 192 -2.18 10.72 8.25
CA ILE A 192 -0.91 10.03 8.48
C ILE A 192 0.09 10.42 7.40
N ASP A 193 -0.38 10.62 6.18
CA ASP A 193 0.39 11.00 5.00
C ASP A 193 -0.46 11.91 4.11
N ASP A 194 0.07 12.40 2.99
CA ASP A 194 -0.57 13.38 2.11
C ASP A 194 -1.79 12.85 1.37
N GLN A 195 -1.84 11.52 1.09
CA GLN A 195 -2.97 10.86 0.45
C GLN A 195 -3.98 10.35 1.49
N GLU A 196 -5.19 9.99 1.03
CA GLU A 196 -6.22 9.37 1.87
C GLU A 196 -6.14 7.84 1.87
N PHE A 197 -5.71 7.29 0.73
CA PHE A 197 -5.54 5.85 0.55
C PHE A 197 -4.26 5.56 -0.24
N VAL A 198 -3.72 4.37 -0.03
CA VAL A 198 -2.82 3.74 -0.99
C VAL A 198 -3.50 2.48 -1.51
N VAL A 199 -3.61 2.36 -2.82
CA VAL A 199 -4.18 1.20 -3.50
C VAL A 199 -3.07 0.45 -4.23
N ALA A 200 -3.05 -0.87 -4.04
CA ALA A 200 -2.04 -1.75 -4.62
C ALA A 200 -2.72 -2.98 -5.22
N PHE A 201 -2.52 -3.19 -6.51
CA PHE A 201 -3.15 -4.28 -7.27
C PHE A 201 -2.10 -5.26 -7.72
N GLU A 202 -2.23 -6.50 -7.29
CA GLU A 202 -1.37 -7.61 -7.69
C GLU A 202 -2.03 -8.44 -8.79
N THR A 203 -1.30 -8.77 -9.86
CA THR A 203 -1.81 -9.60 -10.94
C THR A 203 -0.69 -10.24 -11.78
N GLU A 204 -1.02 -11.31 -12.48
CA GLU A 204 -0.19 -11.88 -13.55
C GLU A 204 -0.51 -11.24 -14.93
N SER A 205 -1.65 -10.52 -15.05
CA SER A 205 -2.14 -9.95 -16.29
C SER A 205 -2.27 -8.42 -16.22
N PRO A 206 -1.28 -7.66 -16.70
CA PRO A 206 -1.41 -6.20 -16.84
C PRO A 206 -2.61 -5.77 -17.69
N LYS A 207 -3.02 -6.61 -18.64
CA LYS A 207 -4.20 -6.35 -19.48
C LYS A 207 -5.48 -6.31 -18.63
N ASP A 208 -5.68 -7.31 -17.75
CA ASP A 208 -6.87 -7.35 -16.91
C ASP A 208 -6.93 -6.13 -15.97
N PHE A 209 -5.77 -5.69 -15.46
CA PHE A 209 -5.69 -4.48 -14.64
C PHE A 209 -6.06 -3.21 -15.45
N LEU A 210 -5.58 -3.10 -16.69
CA LEU A 210 -5.93 -1.98 -17.58
C LEU A 210 -7.44 -1.94 -17.83
N GLU A 211 -8.05 -3.08 -18.19
CA GLU A 211 -9.49 -3.19 -18.45
C GLU A 211 -10.31 -2.89 -17.18
N LEU A 212 -9.90 -3.41 -16.04
CA LEU A 212 -10.51 -3.09 -14.74
C LEU A 212 -10.52 -1.58 -14.48
N VAL A 213 -9.36 -0.92 -14.63
CA VAL A 213 -9.27 0.53 -14.36
C VAL A 213 -10.10 1.33 -15.37
N GLN A 214 -10.14 0.91 -16.63
CA GLN A 214 -10.98 1.55 -17.64
C GLN A 214 -12.46 1.48 -17.25
N GLU A 215 -13.00 0.29 -16.90
CA GLU A 215 -14.39 0.17 -16.45
C GLU A 215 -14.65 0.98 -15.15
N LEU A 216 -13.71 0.98 -14.19
CA LEU A 216 -13.85 1.76 -12.97
C LEU A 216 -13.92 3.27 -13.22
N ARG A 217 -13.27 3.78 -14.29
CA ARG A 217 -13.37 5.20 -14.70
C ARG A 217 -14.76 5.59 -15.19
N GLU A 218 -15.53 4.64 -15.69
CA GLU A 218 -16.90 4.85 -16.15
C GLU A 218 -17.93 4.83 -15.00
N SER A 219 -17.56 4.34 -13.82
CA SER A 219 -18.45 4.24 -12.65
C SER A 219 -18.75 5.61 -12.03
N GLU A 220 -19.91 5.74 -11.38
CA GLU A 220 -20.33 6.95 -10.68
C GLU A 220 -19.33 7.37 -9.58
N ALA A 221 -18.71 6.42 -8.88
CA ALA A 221 -17.72 6.69 -7.85
C ALA A 221 -16.48 7.41 -8.36
N SER A 222 -16.17 7.28 -9.68
CA SER A 222 -14.99 7.90 -10.29
C SER A 222 -15.06 9.42 -10.36
N LYS A 223 -16.26 10.00 -10.47
CA LYS A 223 -16.51 11.46 -10.47
C LYS A 223 -15.94 12.16 -9.24
N TYR A 224 -15.80 11.42 -8.15
CA TYR A 224 -15.29 11.93 -6.88
C TYR A 224 -13.82 11.63 -6.66
N THR A 225 -13.08 11.25 -7.69
CA THR A 225 -11.63 11.07 -7.60
C THR A 225 -10.95 12.42 -7.83
N LEU A 226 -10.23 12.91 -6.80
CA LEU A 226 -9.41 14.12 -6.89
C LEU A 226 -8.04 13.84 -7.50
N ARG A 227 -7.39 12.76 -7.03
CA ARG A 227 -6.04 12.36 -7.46
C ARG A 227 -5.85 10.86 -7.30
N ASP A 228 -5.24 10.25 -8.31
CA ASP A 228 -4.84 8.84 -8.33
C ASP A 228 -3.47 8.67 -9.03
N THR A 229 -2.63 9.67 -8.91
CA THR A 229 -1.28 9.72 -9.49
C THR A 229 -0.24 10.15 -8.45
N PRO A 230 1.05 9.80 -8.64
CA PRO A 230 1.63 8.99 -9.73
C PRO A 230 1.28 7.51 -9.61
N MET A 231 1.15 6.82 -10.76
CA MET A 231 0.93 5.37 -10.82
C MET A 231 2.25 4.67 -11.10
N PHE A 232 2.52 3.58 -10.38
CA PHE A 232 3.73 2.80 -10.53
C PHE A 232 3.42 1.38 -10.98
N THR A 233 4.06 0.94 -12.05
CA THR A 233 4.09 -0.45 -12.48
C THR A 233 5.38 -1.08 -11.99
N CYS A 234 5.27 -2.11 -11.16
CA CYS A 234 6.40 -2.74 -10.48
C CYS A 234 6.46 -4.22 -10.81
N ILE A 235 7.67 -4.76 -11.03
CA ILE A 235 7.90 -6.19 -11.28
C ILE A 235 8.43 -6.83 -9.99
N HIS A 236 7.71 -7.82 -9.49
CA HIS A 236 8.07 -8.56 -8.29
C HIS A 236 9.32 -9.41 -8.49
N HIS A 237 10.24 -9.33 -7.56
CA HIS A 237 11.39 -10.22 -7.42
C HIS A 237 11.34 -10.88 -6.04
N PRO A 238 11.18 -12.21 -5.96
CA PRO A 238 11.09 -12.93 -4.69
C PRO A 238 12.29 -12.70 -3.78
N GLU A 239 13.49 -12.62 -4.38
CA GLU A 239 14.73 -12.35 -3.68
C GLU A 239 15.15 -10.88 -3.88
N ALA A 240 15.56 -10.22 -2.80
CA ALA A 240 16.03 -8.84 -2.87
C ALA A 240 17.27 -8.68 -3.78
N MET A 241 18.15 -9.68 -3.80
CA MET A 241 19.34 -9.65 -4.65
C MET A 241 18.98 -9.67 -6.14
N ASP A 242 17.94 -10.42 -6.54
CA ASP A 242 17.48 -10.47 -7.94
C ASP A 242 16.93 -9.11 -8.40
N MET A 243 16.21 -8.41 -7.52
CA MET A 243 15.79 -7.04 -7.76
C MET A 243 17.00 -6.12 -7.94
N LEU A 244 17.99 -6.19 -7.03
CA LEU A 244 19.18 -5.32 -7.07
C LEU A 244 20.07 -5.62 -8.27
N ASN A 245 20.05 -6.81 -8.83
CA ASN A 245 20.77 -7.16 -10.05
C ASN A 245 20.19 -6.53 -11.32
N THR A 246 19.04 -5.86 -11.22
CA THR A 246 18.50 -5.04 -12.33
C THR A 246 19.11 -3.63 -12.42
N LEU A 247 19.92 -3.20 -11.42
CA LEU A 247 20.51 -1.85 -11.30
C LEU A 247 21.80 -1.66 -12.18
#